data_1a1dc24866bb4cd9a6476ef6c940a868
#
_entry.id   1a1dc24866bb4cd9a6476ef6c940a868
#
_cell.length_a   1.000
_cell.length_b   1.000
_cell.length_c   1.000
_cell.angle_alpha   90.00
_cell.angle_beta   90.00
_cell.angle_gamma   90.00
#
_symmetry.space_group_name_H-M   'P 1'
#
loop_
_entity.id
_entity.type
_entity.pdbx_description
1 polymer ?
#
loop_
_entity_poly.entity_id
_entity_poly.type
_entity_poly.pdbx_seq_one_letter_code
_entity_poly.pdbx_strand_id
1 'polypeptide(L)'
;MNNSNVMIDIETTGTQHHSAIVSVAVAIFDLLTGKIFAEEYIRIRWKEDCKICGGKIDADTFEWWVKQSPEARAELITSDDQLPPDDALMRLFEFIRKHCDGGPVYVWAKSP
;
A
#
# COMPACT_ATOMS: atom_id res chain seq x y z
N MET A 1 22.28 13.92 -2.86
CA MET A 1 21.36 13.01 -2.15
C MET A 1 20.62 12.15 -3.15
N ASN A 2 20.46 10.87 -2.84
CA ASN A 2 19.82 9.92 -3.75
C ASN A 2 18.37 9.67 -3.28
N ASN A 3 17.41 10.33 -3.94
CA ASN A 3 15.97 10.20 -3.63
C ASN A 3 15.29 9.20 -4.59
N SER A 4 16.03 8.21 -5.09
CA SER A 4 15.48 7.24 -6.05
C SER A 4 15.16 5.88 -5.44
N ASN A 5 15.27 5.73 -4.12
CA ASN A 5 14.90 4.49 -3.44
C ASN A 5 13.53 4.61 -2.79
N VAL A 6 12.63 3.73 -3.16
CA VAL A 6 11.23 3.74 -2.73
C VAL A 6 10.91 2.42 -2.05
N MET A 7 10.46 2.48 -0.81
CA MET A 7 9.95 1.31 -0.10
C MET A 7 8.43 1.29 -0.18
N ILE A 8 7.87 0.18 -0.62
CA ILE A 8 6.42 -0.01 -0.70
C ILE A 8 6.04 -1.22 0.15
N ASP A 9 5.05 -1.04 1.01
CA ASP A 9 4.46 -2.10 1.80
C ASP A 9 2.95 -2.07 1.59
N ILE A 10 2.36 -3.24 1.33
CA ILE A 10 0.91 -3.35 1.08
C ILE A 10 0.28 -4.32 2.07
N GLU A 11 -0.95 -4.02 2.45
CA GLU A 11 -1.82 -4.94 3.17
C GLU A 11 -2.94 -5.39 2.24
N THR A 12 -3.23 -6.69 2.26
CA THR A 12 -4.20 -7.29 1.34
C THR A 12 -5.21 -8.15 2.07
N THR A 13 -6.25 -8.57 1.35
CA THR A 13 -7.28 -9.48 1.86
C THR A 13 -6.90 -10.95 1.69
N GLY A 14 -5.72 -11.26 1.15
CA GLY A 14 -5.27 -12.63 0.94
C GLY A 14 -3.83 -12.69 0.46
N THR A 15 -3.35 -13.89 0.19
CA THR A 15 -1.99 -14.14 -0.31
C THR A 15 -1.93 -14.44 -1.80
N GLN A 16 -3.07 -14.48 -2.46
CA GLN A 16 -3.18 -14.75 -3.89
C GLN A 16 -3.00 -13.46 -4.69
N HIS A 17 -2.56 -13.58 -5.95
CA HIS A 17 -2.37 -12.42 -6.82
C HIS A 17 -3.66 -11.65 -7.12
N HIS A 18 -4.82 -12.28 -6.93
CA HIS A 18 -6.12 -11.65 -7.14
C HIS A 18 -6.73 -11.10 -5.84
N SER A 19 -5.97 -11.05 -4.76
CA SER A 19 -6.44 -10.49 -3.50
C SER A 19 -6.61 -8.98 -3.62
N ALA A 20 -7.58 -8.43 -2.89
CA ALA A 20 -7.79 -6.97 -2.86
C ALA A 20 -6.74 -6.29 -2.01
N ILE A 21 -6.32 -5.10 -2.42
CA ILE A 21 -5.37 -4.29 -1.66
C ILE A 21 -6.15 -3.38 -0.71
N VAL A 22 -5.82 -3.47 0.58
CA VAL A 22 -6.47 -2.69 1.65
C VAL A 22 -5.77 -1.35 1.86
N SER A 23 -4.44 -1.36 1.82
CA SER A 23 -3.65 -0.15 2.04
C SER A 23 -2.26 -0.28 1.41
N VAL A 24 -1.65 0.88 1.15
CA VAL A 24 -0.30 0.99 0.64
C VAL A 24 0.46 2.00 1.49
N ALA A 25 1.59 1.61 2.03
CA ALA A 25 2.53 2.53 2.67
C ALA A 25 3.71 2.72 1.71
N VAL A 26 4.14 3.95 1.53
CA VAL A 26 5.25 4.28 0.64
C VAL A 26 6.20 5.25 1.33
N ALA A 27 7.50 5.01 1.19
CA ALA A 27 8.53 5.86 1.77
C ALA A 27 9.66 6.05 0.76
N ILE A 28 10.16 7.28 0.67
CA ILE A 28 11.36 7.60 -0.10
C ILE A 28 12.50 7.71 0.90
N PHE A 29 13.57 6.96 0.68
CA PHE A 29 14.63 6.85 1.67
C PHE A 29 16.02 6.87 1.04
N ASP A 30 17.02 7.16 1.88
CA ASP A 30 18.43 7.05 1.51
C ASP A 30 18.92 5.63 1.85
N LEU A 31 19.40 4.92 0.86
CA LEU A 31 19.85 3.54 1.00
C LEU A 31 21.04 3.40 1.98
N LEU A 32 21.92 4.39 2.02
CA LEU A 32 23.13 4.32 2.82
C LEU A 32 22.89 4.65 4.30
N THR A 33 22.03 5.61 4.59
CA THR A 33 21.79 6.08 5.96
C THR A 33 20.49 5.58 6.55
N GLY A 34 19.56 5.12 5.71
CA GLY A 34 18.21 4.74 6.13
C GLY A 34 17.30 5.93 6.41
N LYS A 35 17.77 7.15 6.16
CA LYS A 35 16.97 8.36 6.40
C LYS A 35 15.76 8.37 5.47
N ILE A 36 14.58 8.64 6.04
CA ILE A 36 13.33 8.78 5.30
C ILE A 36 13.14 10.24 4.92
N PHE A 37 13.00 10.52 3.63
CA PHE A 37 12.79 11.88 3.13
C PHE A 37 11.32 12.26 3.04
N ALA A 38 10.46 11.28 2.72
CA ALA A 38 9.02 11.49 2.58
C ALA A 38 8.32 10.16 2.76
N GLU A 39 7.11 10.20 3.31
CA GLU A 39 6.30 8.98 3.44
C GLU A 39 4.83 9.33 3.32
N GLU A 40 4.05 8.36 2.87
CA GLU A 40 2.61 8.48 2.77
C GLU A 40 1.96 7.13 3.00
N TYR A 41 0.75 7.17 3.56
CA TYR A 41 -0.08 6.01 3.80
C TYR A 41 -1.40 6.20 3.07
N ILE A 42 -1.74 5.24 2.19
CA ILE A 42 -2.91 5.33 1.33
C ILE A 42 -3.86 4.19 1.68
N ARG A 43 -5.06 4.52 2.14
CA ARG A 43 -6.12 3.55 2.40
C ARG A 43 -6.99 3.43 1.16
N ILE A 44 -7.38 2.20 0.83
CA ILE A 44 -8.08 1.87 -0.41
C ILE A 44 -9.46 1.33 -0.10
N ARG A 45 -10.43 1.68 -0.93
CA ARG A 45 -11.77 1.08 -0.92
C ARG A 45 -11.68 -0.34 -1.47
N TRP A 46 -11.20 -1.26 -0.64
CA TRP A 46 -10.88 -2.62 -1.04
C TRP A 46 -12.10 -3.39 -1.55
N LYS A 47 -13.32 -3.03 -1.10
CA LYS A 47 -14.55 -3.65 -1.60
C LYS A 47 -14.78 -3.33 -3.08
N GLU A 48 -14.40 -2.15 -3.54
CA GLU A 48 -14.46 -1.78 -4.95
C GLU A 48 -13.44 -2.59 -5.76
N ASP A 49 -12.24 -2.78 -5.21
CA ASP A 49 -11.22 -3.64 -5.83
C ASP A 49 -11.74 -5.07 -5.99
N CYS A 50 -12.43 -5.60 -4.99
CA CYS A 50 -13.07 -6.92 -5.08
C CYS A 50 -14.07 -7.00 -6.24
N LYS A 51 -14.83 -5.93 -6.48
CA LYS A 51 -15.85 -5.91 -7.53
C LYS A 51 -15.25 -5.74 -8.93
N ILE A 52 -14.24 -4.88 -9.07
CA ILE A 52 -13.71 -4.45 -10.36
C ILE A 52 -12.58 -5.39 -10.82
N CYS A 53 -11.67 -5.73 -9.92
CA CYS A 53 -10.46 -6.50 -10.23
C CYS A 53 -10.58 -7.98 -9.86
N GLY A 54 -11.74 -8.40 -9.35
CA GLY A 54 -11.95 -9.79 -8.93
C GLY A 54 -11.21 -10.15 -7.65
N GLY A 55 -10.80 -9.16 -6.87
CA GLY A 55 -10.11 -9.39 -5.60
C GLY A 55 -10.97 -10.23 -4.65
N LYS A 56 -10.33 -11.11 -3.91
CA LYS A 56 -11.00 -12.05 -3.00
C LYS A 56 -10.41 -11.98 -1.60
N ILE A 57 -11.19 -12.42 -0.62
CA ILE A 57 -10.73 -12.63 0.73
C ILE A 57 -10.39 -14.10 0.91
N ASP A 58 -9.15 -14.36 1.28
CA ASP A 58 -8.68 -15.68 1.67
C ASP A 58 -9.14 -15.96 3.11
N ALA A 59 -9.65 -17.18 3.36
CA ALA A 59 -10.16 -17.56 4.68
C ALA A 59 -9.09 -17.44 5.78
N ASP A 60 -7.87 -17.86 5.50
CA ASP A 60 -6.77 -17.77 6.47
C ASP A 60 -6.39 -16.32 6.76
N THR A 61 -6.39 -15.47 5.75
CA THR A 61 -6.10 -14.05 5.91
C THR A 61 -7.23 -13.35 6.67
N PHE A 62 -8.48 -13.73 6.43
CA PHE A 62 -9.61 -13.22 7.20
C PHE A 62 -9.45 -13.55 8.69
N GLU A 63 -9.09 -14.80 9.01
CA GLU A 63 -8.84 -15.21 10.39
C GLU A 63 -7.69 -14.40 11.00
N TRP A 64 -6.62 -14.15 10.23
CA TRP A 64 -5.50 -13.33 10.66
C TRP A 64 -5.96 -11.90 11.03
N TRP A 65 -6.79 -11.28 10.18
CA TRP A 65 -7.31 -9.94 10.44
C TRP A 65 -8.17 -9.90 11.72
N VAL A 66 -9.00 -10.91 11.93
CA VAL A 66 -9.88 -10.98 13.11
C VAL A 66 -9.06 -11.01 14.40
N LYS A 67 -7.87 -11.59 14.36
CA LYS A 67 -6.97 -11.70 15.53
C LYS A 67 -6.15 -10.44 15.79
N GLN A 68 -6.19 -9.46 14.89
CA GLN A 68 -5.42 -8.23 15.06
C GLN A 68 -6.06 -7.29 16.08
N SER A 69 -5.32 -6.23 16.47
CA SER A 69 -5.82 -5.20 17.36
C SER A 69 -7.03 -4.47 16.76
N PRO A 70 -7.87 -3.81 17.57
CA PRO A 70 -8.95 -2.99 17.04
C PRO A 70 -8.47 -1.93 16.06
N GLU A 71 -7.30 -1.34 16.29
CA GLU A 71 -6.71 -0.33 15.40
C GLU A 71 -6.37 -0.93 14.04
N ALA A 72 -5.78 -2.11 14.02
CA ALA A 72 -5.47 -2.80 12.76
C ALA A 72 -6.74 -3.22 12.02
N ARG A 73 -7.75 -3.74 12.75
CA ARG A 73 -9.02 -4.14 12.14
C ARG A 73 -9.78 -2.96 11.55
N ALA A 74 -9.59 -1.76 12.10
CA ALA A 74 -10.22 -0.55 11.58
C ALA A 74 -9.82 -0.26 10.12
N GLU A 75 -8.69 -0.78 9.66
CA GLU A 75 -8.27 -0.65 8.28
C GLU A 75 -9.28 -1.24 7.28
N LEU A 76 -10.04 -2.24 7.70
CA LEU A 76 -11.05 -2.88 6.85
C LEU A 76 -12.37 -2.13 6.83
N ILE A 77 -12.57 -1.18 7.73
CA ILE A 77 -13.84 -0.46 7.86
C ILE A 77 -13.88 0.68 6.84
N THR A 78 -14.97 0.76 6.09
CA THR A 78 -15.18 1.84 5.13
C THR A 78 -15.18 3.20 5.82
N SER A 79 -14.39 4.14 5.30
CA SER A 79 -14.32 5.50 5.83
C SER A 79 -14.02 6.48 4.68
N ASP A 80 -14.20 7.78 4.95
CA ASP A 80 -14.12 8.82 3.92
C ASP A 80 -12.68 9.04 3.41
N ASP A 81 -11.67 8.62 4.18
CA ASP A 81 -10.27 8.77 3.79
C ASP A 81 -9.79 7.67 2.84
N GLN A 82 -10.60 6.65 2.57
CA GLN A 82 -10.26 5.60 1.63
C GLN A 82 -10.50 6.08 0.19
N LEU A 83 -9.57 5.75 -0.69
CA LEU A 83 -9.63 6.12 -2.10
C LEU A 83 -10.09 4.94 -2.95
N PRO A 84 -10.80 5.21 -4.07
CA PRO A 84 -10.99 4.18 -5.09
C PRO A 84 -9.64 3.64 -5.56
N PRO A 85 -9.54 2.36 -5.99
CA PRO A 85 -8.27 1.77 -6.39
C PRO A 85 -7.49 2.57 -7.44
N ASP A 86 -8.17 3.10 -8.44
CA ASP A 86 -7.53 3.89 -9.50
C ASP A 86 -6.93 5.18 -8.95
N ASP A 87 -7.67 5.87 -8.09
CA ASP A 87 -7.20 7.11 -7.46
C ASP A 87 -6.03 6.84 -6.52
N ALA A 88 -6.07 5.73 -5.80
CA ALA A 88 -4.96 5.32 -4.94
C ALA A 88 -3.68 5.08 -5.73
N LEU A 89 -3.79 4.40 -6.87
CA LEU A 89 -2.65 4.14 -7.75
C LEU A 89 -2.08 5.45 -8.33
N MET A 90 -2.94 6.34 -8.76
CA MET A 90 -2.52 7.65 -9.27
C MET A 90 -1.81 8.46 -8.18
N ARG A 91 -2.32 8.43 -6.96
CA ARG A 91 -1.70 9.12 -5.84
C ARG A 91 -0.32 8.56 -5.52
N LEU A 92 -0.16 7.24 -5.59
CA LEU A 92 1.15 6.60 -5.41
C LEU A 92 2.15 7.08 -6.46
N PHE A 93 1.76 7.11 -7.73
CA PHE A 93 2.62 7.60 -8.81
C PHE A 93 2.98 9.07 -8.64
N GLU A 94 2.02 9.90 -8.28
CA GLU A 94 2.27 11.32 -8.05
C GLU A 94 3.23 11.54 -6.88
N PHE A 95 3.09 10.79 -5.81
CA PHE A 95 3.99 10.85 -4.68
C PHE A 95 5.42 10.49 -5.08
N ILE A 96 5.59 9.40 -5.82
CA ILE A 96 6.93 8.97 -6.28
C ILE A 96 7.52 10.03 -7.21
N ARG A 97 6.74 10.53 -8.15
CA ARG A 97 7.19 11.55 -9.10
C ARG A 97 7.61 12.83 -8.39
N LYS A 98 6.84 13.24 -7.40
CA LYS A 98 7.11 14.48 -6.64
C LYS A 98 8.40 14.41 -5.84
N HIS A 99 8.71 13.26 -5.28
CA HIS A 99 9.79 13.13 -4.28
C HIS A 99 11.05 12.44 -4.81
N CYS A 100 11.02 11.84 -5.99
CA CYS A 100 12.20 11.23 -6.60
C CYS A 100 12.88 12.18 -7.58
N ASP A 101 14.19 11.96 -7.79
CA ASP A 101 15.06 12.88 -8.56
C ASP A 101 15.00 12.63 -10.08
N GLY A 102 13.93 12.25 -10.67
CA GLY A 102 13.78 12.17 -12.12
C GLY A 102 14.66 11.14 -12.86
N GLY A 103 15.53 10.43 -12.16
CA GLY A 103 16.33 9.34 -12.70
C GLY A 103 15.65 7.99 -12.50
N PRO A 104 16.38 6.87 -12.64
CA PRO A 104 15.83 5.55 -12.35
C PRO A 104 15.33 5.45 -10.91
N VAL A 105 14.19 4.78 -10.74
CA VAL A 105 13.58 4.54 -9.42
C VAL A 105 13.79 3.09 -9.05
N TYR A 106 14.35 2.86 -7.86
CA TYR A 106 14.55 1.51 -7.33
C TYR A 106 13.50 1.22 -6.29
N VAL A 107 12.65 0.23 -6.57
CA VAL A 107 11.53 -0.13 -5.71
C VAL A 107 11.91 -1.31 -4.85
N TRP A 108 11.69 -1.17 -3.55
CA TRP A 108 11.93 -2.20 -2.56
C TRP A 108 10.59 -2.62 -1.95
N ALA A 109 10.38 -3.92 -1.86
CA ALA A 109 9.18 -4.46 -1.23
C ALA A 109 9.56 -5.68 -0.42
N LYS A 110 8.84 -5.88 0.70
CA LYS A 110 9.05 -7.07 1.50
C LYS A 110 8.43 -8.26 0.78
N SER A 111 9.17 -9.36 0.66
CA SER A 111 8.64 -10.61 0.16
C SER A 111 7.60 -11.15 1.15
N PRO A 112 6.46 -11.61 0.66
CA PRO A 112 5.47 -12.24 1.53
C PRO A 112 5.96 -13.54 2.14
#